data_94f3b306816c285d15752e2a763a8a8e
#
_entry.id   94f3b306816c285d15752e2a763a8a8e
#
_cell.length_a   1.000
_cell.length_b   1.000
_cell.length_c   1.000
_cell.angle_alpha   90.00
_cell.angle_beta   90.00
_cell.angle_gamma   90.00
#
_symmetry.space_group_name_H-M   'P 1'
#
loop_
_entity.id
_entity.type
_entity.pdbx_description
1 polymer ?
#
loop_
_entity_poly.entity_id
_entity_poly.type
_entity_poly.pdbx_seq_one_letter_code
_entity_poly.pdbx_strand_id
1 'polypeptide(L)' 'MARSENEEAFLRLVAESFGVDQNLIALEQTRDQLEAWDSLNHIMLFMALEREYGVKFSTEDLEEYDSLGQIYTRLNLG' A
#
# COMPACT_ATOMS: atom_id res chain seq x y z
N MET A 1 -17.57 8.80 7.30
CA MET A 1 -16.74 8.77 8.49
C MET A 1 -15.28 9.00 8.13
N ALA A 2 -14.56 9.69 8.97
CA ALA A 2 -13.15 9.94 8.73
C ALA A 2 -12.34 8.66 8.89
N ARG A 3 -11.30 8.52 8.10
CA ARG A 3 -10.36 7.43 8.25
C ARG A 3 -9.53 7.62 9.52
N SER A 4 -9.00 6.53 10.05
CA SER A 4 -8.10 6.63 11.19
C SER A 4 -6.78 7.26 10.75
N GLU A 5 -6.02 7.76 11.72
CA GLU A 5 -4.69 8.33 11.41
C GLU A 5 -3.77 7.31 10.77
N ASN A 6 -3.83 6.06 11.22
CA ASN A 6 -3.02 4.99 10.64
C ASN A 6 -3.39 4.74 9.18
N GLU A 7 -4.67 4.73 8.89
CA GLU A 7 -5.14 4.53 7.51
C GLU A 7 -4.73 5.69 6.62
N GLU A 8 -4.88 6.92 7.11
CA GLU A 8 -4.46 8.11 6.35
C GLU A 8 -2.97 8.10 6.06
N ALA A 9 -2.15 7.76 7.06
CA ALA A 9 -0.70 7.69 6.90
C ALA A 9 -0.31 6.62 5.89
N PHE A 10 -0.96 5.47 5.95
CA PHE A 10 -0.70 4.38 5.02
C PHE A 10 -1.05 4.79 3.59
N LEU A 11 -2.22 5.37 3.39
CA LEU A 11 -2.64 5.79 2.06
C LEU A 11 -1.77 6.91 1.50
N ARG A 12 -1.29 7.80 2.37
CA ARG A 12 -0.36 8.85 1.94
C ARG A 12 0.93 8.22 1.42
N LEU A 13 1.46 7.24 2.14
CA LEU A 13 2.68 6.56 1.73
C LEU A 13 2.50 5.86 0.39
N VAL A 14 1.36 5.19 0.21
CA VAL A 14 1.03 4.52 -1.05
C VAL A 14 0.98 5.54 -2.18
N ALA A 15 0.29 6.66 -1.96
CA ALA A 15 0.16 7.70 -2.98
C ALA A 15 1.51 8.28 -3.37
N GLU A 16 2.37 8.52 -2.40
CA GLU A 16 3.73 9.03 -2.65
C GLU A 16 4.55 8.01 -3.44
N SER A 17 4.43 6.74 -3.09
CA SER A 17 5.16 5.67 -3.78
C SER A 17 4.73 5.53 -5.23
N PHE A 18 3.45 5.76 -5.51
CA PHE A 18 2.89 5.63 -6.85
C PHE A 18 2.92 6.94 -7.64
N GLY A 19 3.21 8.07 -6.97
CA GLY A 19 3.22 9.37 -7.63
C GLY A 19 1.83 9.84 -8.02
N VAL A 20 0.83 9.53 -7.22
CA VAL A 20 -0.56 9.93 -7.48
C VAL A 20 -1.14 10.69 -6.31
N ASP A 21 -2.27 11.34 -6.55
CA ASP A 21 -3.00 12.06 -5.51
C ASP A 21 -3.59 11.06 -4.52
N GLN A 22 -3.44 11.36 -3.23
CA GLN A 22 -3.97 10.50 -2.17
C GLN A 22 -5.48 10.29 -2.28
N ASN A 23 -6.19 11.27 -2.82
CA ASN A 23 -7.64 11.17 -2.98
C ASN A 23 -8.06 10.09 -3.98
N LEU A 24 -7.13 9.62 -4.80
CA LEU A 24 -7.39 8.55 -5.76
C LEU A 24 -7.16 7.16 -5.19
N ILE A 25 -6.72 7.07 -3.94
CA ILE A 25 -6.30 5.82 -3.30
C ILE A 25 -7.31 5.44 -2.20
N ALA A 26 -7.69 4.17 -2.17
CA ALA A 26 -8.58 3.63 -1.14
C ALA A 26 -8.20 2.19 -0.85
N LEU A 27 -8.51 1.72 0.37
CA LEU A 27 -8.14 0.36 0.79
C LEU A 27 -8.80 -0.73 -0.05
N GLU A 28 -9.98 -0.44 -0.60
CA GLU A 28 -10.73 -1.40 -1.40
C GLU A 28 -10.14 -1.64 -2.78
N GLN A 29 -9.20 -0.80 -3.21
CA GLN A 29 -8.66 -0.90 -4.55
C GLN A 29 -7.70 -2.08 -4.69
N THR A 30 -7.81 -2.74 -5.85
CA THR A 30 -6.92 -3.82 -6.21
C THR A 30 -5.89 -3.32 -7.22
N ARG A 31 -4.87 -4.14 -7.43
CA ARG A 31 -3.76 -3.77 -8.31
C ARG A 31 -4.21 -3.47 -9.73
N ASP A 32 -5.16 -4.25 -10.24
CA ASP A 32 -5.64 -4.07 -11.61
C ASP A 32 -6.55 -2.85 -11.77
N GLN A 33 -7.05 -2.30 -10.67
CA GLN A 33 -7.88 -1.09 -10.70
C GLN A 33 -7.05 0.20 -10.69
N LEU A 34 -5.78 0.11 -10.29
CA LEU A 34 -4.91 1.28 -10.22
C LEU A 34 -3.83 1.16 -11.28
N GLU A 35 -3.93 1.99 -12.31
CA GLU A 35 -2.97 1.98 -13.40
C GLU A 35 -1.54 2.23 -12.91
N ALA A 36 -1.40 3.08 -11.90
CA ALA A 36 -0.09 3.39 -11.34
C ALA A 36 0.53 2.23 -10.55
N TRP A 37 -0.25 1.23 -10.21
CA TRP A 37 0.24 0.09 -9.43
C TRP A 37 0.78 -0.99 -10.38
N ASP A 38 1.88 -0.67 -11.04
CA ASP A 38 2.57 -1.60 -11.94
C ASP A 38 3.63 -2.39 -11.19
N SER A 39 4.39 -3.21 -11.91
CA SER A 39 5.39 -4.09 -11.30
C SER A 39 6.48 -3.33 -10.56
N LEU A 40 6.94 -2.23 -11.13
CA LEU A 40 7.98 -1.42 -10.49
C LEU A 40 7.45 -0.75 -9.22
N ASN A 41 6.29 -0.12 -9.32
CA ASN A 41 5.72 0.56 -8.17
C ASN A 41 5.29 -0.42 -7.09
N HIS A 42 4.93 -1.64 -7.45
CA HIS A 42 4.64 -2.69 -6.48
C HIS A 42 5.86 -2.96 -5.60
N ILE A 43 7.02 -3.15 -6.21
CA ILE A 43 8.26 -3.39 -5.48
C ILE A 43 8.65 -2.17 -4.66
N MET A 44 8.55 -0.99 -5.26
CA MET A 44 8.89 0.27 -4.57
C MET A 44 8.03 0.49 -3.35
N LEU A 45 6.74 0.16 -3.46
CA LEU A 45 5.82 0.29 -2.33
C LEU A 45 6.25 -0.59 -1.17
N PHE A 46 6.55 -1.86 -1.43
CA PHE A 46 6.94 -2.78 -0.36
C PHE A 46 8.25 -2.36 0.29
N MET A 47 9.19 -1.85 -0.48
CA MET A 47 10.45 -1.34 0.08
C MET A 47 10.18 -0.14 1.01
N ALA A 48 9.29 0.75 0.61
CA ALA A 48 8.92 1.90 1.42
C ALA A 48 8.22 1.47 2.71
N LEU A 49 7.35 0.47 2.61
CA LEU A 49 6.63 -0.05 3.77
C LEU A 49 7.58 -0.71 4.76
N GLU A 50 8.54 -1.47 4.27
CA GLU A 50 9.53 -2.11 5.13
C GLU A 50 10.33 -1.07 5.91
N ARG A 51 10.71 -0.01 5.25
CA ARG A 51 11.49 1.06 5.88
C ARG A 51 10.66 1.85 6.88
N GLU A 52 9.43 2.18 6.50
CA GLU A 52 8.57 3.03 7.32
C GLU A 52 8.02 2.30 8.55
N TYR A 53 7.65 1.05 8.39
CA TYR A 53 7.00 0.28 9.46
C TYR A 53 7.91 -0.76 10.11
N GLY A 54 9.14 -0.89 9.63
CA GLY A 54 10.08 -1.83 10.23
C GLY A 54 9.69 -3.28 10.07
N VAL A 55 9.00 -3.63 8.98
CA VAL A 55 8.54 -5.00 8.73
C VAL A 55 9.33 -5.60 7.57
N LYS A 56 9.18 -6.91 7.39
CA LYS A 56 9.79 -7.62 6.29
C LYS A 56 8.73 -8.35 5.48
N PHE A 57 8.84 -8.27 4.17
CA PHE A 57 7.96 -8.99 3.25
C PHE A 57 8.77 -10.00 2.46
N SER A 58 8.24 -11.22 2.35
CA SER A 58 8.87 -12.25 1.54
C SER A 58 8.50 -12.06 0.07
N THR A 59 9.20 -12.78 -0.81
CA THR A 59 8.83 -12.79 -2.23
C THR A 59 7.40 -13.30 -2.41
N GLU A 60 7.00 -14.28 -1.61
CA GLU A 60 5.65 -14.82 -1.66
C GLU A 60 4.62 -13.76 -1.28
N ASP A 61 4.93 -12.93 -0.27
CA ASP A 61 4.05 -11.83 0.12
C ASP A 61 3.83 -10.87 -1.05
N LEU A 62 4.90 -10.52 -1.76
CA LEU A 62 4.80 -9.61 -2.89
C LEU A 62 3.93 -10.16 -4.01
N GLU A 63 3.98 -11.47 -4.22
CA GLU A 63 3.16 -12.11 -5.25
C GLU A 63 1.71 -12.26 -4.83
N GLU A 64 1.46 -12.40 -3.53
CA GLU A 64 0.14 -12.70 -3.01
C GLU A 64 -0.73 -11.46 -2.82
N TYR A 65 -0.14 -10.35 -2.41
CA TYR A 65 -0.91 -9.15 -2.12
C TYR A 65 -1.25 -8.39 -3.39
N ASP A 66 -2.55 -8.23 -3.65
CA ASP A 66 -3.03 -7.51 -4.82
C ASP A 66 -4.09 -6.46 -4.49
N SER A 67 -4.28 -6.15 -3.20
CA SER A 67 -5.15 -5.06 -2.78
C SER A 67 -4.49 -4.29 -1.65
N LEU A 68 -4.82 -3.01 -1.55
CA LEU A 68 -4.25 -2.18 -0.50
C LEU A 68 -4.75 -2.60 0.88
N GLY A 69 -5.98 -3.08 0.95
CA GLY A 69 -6.53 -3.57 2.21
C GLY A 69 -5.79 -4.76 2.78
N GLN A 70 -5.37 -5.68 1.91
CA GLN A 70 -4.59 -6.84 2.34
C GLN A 70 -3.26 -6.40 2.97
N ILE A 71 -2.60 -5.44 2.33
CA ILE A 71 -1.32 -4.93 2.82
C ILE A 71 -1.53 -4.23 4.15
N TYR A 72 -2.55 -3.39 4.24
CA TYR A 72 -2.85 -2.66 5.47
C TYR A 72 -3.12 -3.62 6.63
N THR A 73 -3.87 -4.68 6.37
CA THR A 73 -4.18 -5.69 7.37
C THR A 73 -2.90 -6.42 7.81
N ARG A 74 -2.02 -6.73 6.87
CA ARG A 74 -0.75 -7.39 7.17
C ARG A 74 0.12 -6.55 8.11
N LEU A 75 0.05 -5.22 7.98
CA LEU A 75 0.82 -4.32 8.83
C LEU A 75 0.25 -4.21 10.25
N ASN A 76 -0.95 -4.70 10.46
CA ASN A 76 -1.59 -4.73 11.78
C ASN A 76 -1.75 -3.33 12.38
N LEU A 77 -2.15 -2.39 11.58
CA LEU A 77 -2.27 -0.98 12.00
C LEU A 77 -3.64 -0.60 12.52
N GLY A 78 -4.65 -1.41 12.25
CA GLY A 78 -5.98 -0.99 12.62
C GLY A 78 -6.92 -2.08 13.02
#